data_05619a25e57405951a4ce69174aa76db
#
_entry.id   05619a25e57405951a4ce69174aa76db
#
_cell.length_a   1.000
_cell.length_b   1.000
_cell.length_c   1.000
_cell.angle_alpha   90.00
_cell.angle_beta   90.00
_cell.angle_gamma   90.00
#
_symmetry.space_group_name_H-M   'P 1'
#
loop_
_entity.id
_entity.type
_entity.pdbx_description
1 polymer ?
#
loop_
_entity_poly.entity_id
_entity_poly.type
_entity_poly.pdbx_seq_one_letter_code
_entity_poly.pdbx_strand_id
1 'polypeptide(L)'
;MKKVKLLSGFLAFLMLLGSLTVLPTSAAAAKTEEEAEETGATIDYMNAVLKTGQEKLDTMTSMVTSADGRYSLYVDKYSGEIGWHDNLLNQTLFSNPYNINEVSKTSSADTKAKLLSQVLVKFLDNDKEVPYYSYTEAAERQQIKVKNIKNGLRVEYSIGREETRKLVPKLIEKSRFEEQILANMAGNEFALKKMNAFYSLKDPDDPTLTDRGVKEMMSTFKITQKMAVYVFDPYATDRELNLIESYILEYCPLYTYDELDKDHEMTEYEGSDAAPAQFKMALEYYLEDNTLRVRFPVNGLRFDDTTYKLTNVQILPYFGCGAYTYDGYLFLPDGSGTLVRFEDFAALSGKTVTTSV
;
A
#
# COMPACT_ATOMS: atom_id res chain seq x y z
N MET A 1 -71.51 17.14 3.77
CA MET A 1 -70.78 17.43 5.03
C MET A 1 -70.76 16.18 5.89
N LYS A 2 -69.87 15.22 5.62
CA LYS A 2 -69.54 14.01 6.43
C LYS A 2 -68.27 13.40 5.96
N LYS A 3 -67.10 13.99 6.27
CA LYS A 3 -65.78 13.38 6.01
C LYS A 3 -64.65 13.97 6.86
N VAL A 4 -64.84 14.25 8.14
CA VAL A 4 -63.79 14.79 9.02
C VAL A 4 -63.76 14.13 10.42
N LYS A 5 -64.33 12.95 10.62
CA LYS A 5 -64.32 12.28 11.93
C LYS A 5 -63.60 10.91 11.97
N LEU A 6 -62.83 10.57 10.96
CA LEU A 6 -62.13 9.25 10.98
C LEU A 6 -60.59 9.33 11.13
N LEU A 7 -60.01 10.53 11.31
CA LEU A 7 -58.53 10.66 11.39
C LEU A 7 -58.03 10.90 12.81
N SER A 8 -58.91 11.13 13.80
CA SER A 8 -58.47 11.35 15.20
C SER A 8 -58.42 10.08 16.06
N GLY A 9 -59.02 8.97 15.57
CA GLY A 9 -59.04 7.70 16.32
C GLY A 9 -57.78 6.84 16.13
N PHE A 10 -56.99 7.08 15.04
CA PHE A 10 -55.80 6.28 14.76
C PHE A 10 -54.53 6.79 15.44
N LEU A 11 -54.51 8.06 15.82
CA LEU A 11 -53.36 8.66 16.50
C LEU A 11 -53.35 8.40 18.03
N ALA A 12 -54.51 8.08 18.61
CA ALA A 12 -54.61 7.78 20.04
C ALA A 12 -54.28 6.32 20.39
N PHE A 13 -54.28 5.40 19.40
CA PHE A 13 -53.96 3.97 19.63
C PHE A 13 -52.46 3.68 19.55
N LEU A 14 -51.64 4.61 18.98
CA LEU A 14 -50.21 4.43 18.89
C LEU A 14 -49.43 4.95 20.11
N MET A 15 -50.08 5.65 21.05
CA MET A 15 -49.42 6.18 22.26
C MET A 15 -49.63 5.33 23.53
N LEU A 16 -50.40 4.24 23.47
CA LEU A 16 -50.69 3.41 24.66
C LEU A 16 -49.88 2.10 24.72
N LEU A 17 -48.92 1.88 23.81
CA LEU A 17 -48.07 0.69 23.80
C LEU A 17 -46.59 0.98 24.14
N GLY A 18 -46.30 2.16 24.71
CA GLY A 18 -44.94 2.61 25.00
C GLY A 18 -44.49 2.61 26.46
N SER A 19 -45.08 1.81 27.33
CA SER A 19 -44.61 1.69 28.71
C SER A 19 -44.47 0.23 29.15
N LEU A 20 -43.49 -0.47 28.58
CA LEU A 20 -42.89 -1.64 29.21
C LEU A 20 -41.45 -1.30 29.54
N THR A 21 -41.19 -1.12 30.81
CA THR A 21 -39.86 -0.95 31.40
C THR A 21 -39.04 -2.21 31.18
N VAL A 22 -37.94 -2.09 30.38
CA VAL A 22 -36.90 -3.08 30.32
C VAL A 22 -35.66 -2.57 31.07
N LEU A 23 -35.23 -3.34 32.05
CA LEU A 23 -34.03 -3.14 32.85
C LEU A 23 -32.80 -3.12 31.95
N PRO A 24 -31.72 -2.37 32.27
CA PRO A 24 -30.53 -2.30 31.45
C PRO A 24 -29.65 -3.51 31.68
N THR A 25 -29.59 -4.40 30.71
CA THR A 25 -28.45 -5.32 30.55
C THR A 25 -27.38 -4.59 29.78
N SER A 26 -26.21 -4.45 30.38
CA SER A 26 -25.02 -3.93 29.75
C SER A 26 -24.56 -4.86 28.61
N ALA A 27 -24.90 -4.50 27.38
CA ALA A 27 -24.27 -5.02 26.20
C ALA A 27 -23.51 -3.87 25.54
N ALA A 28 -22.20 -4.07 25.39
CA ALA A 28 -21.34 -3.14 24.69
C ALA A 28 -21.88 -2.88 23.29
N ALA A 29 -22.24 -1.63 23.02
CA ALA A 29 -22.61 -1.19 21.68
C ALA A 29 -21.37 -1.25 20.81
N ALA A 30 -21.31 -2.24 19.93
CA ALA A 30 -20.42 -2.19 18.77
C ALA A 30 -20.88 -1.03 17.89
N LYS A 31 -20.11 0.03 17.85
CA LYS A 31 -20.27 1.08 16.85
C LYS A 31 -19.92 0.47 15.49
N THR A 32 -20.93 0.26 14.69
CA THR A 32 -20.76 0.10 13.23
C THR A 32 -20.32 1.46 12.71
N GLU A 33 -19.04 1.61 12.41
CA GLU A 33 -18.56 2.72 11.59
C GLU A 33 -19.07 2.44 10.16
N GLU A 34 -20.06 3.20 9.71
CA GLU A 34 -20.36 3.32 8.29
C GLU A 34 -19.15 3.98 7.63
N GLU A 35 -18.35 3.18 6.93
CA GLU A 35 -17.38 3.67 5.95
C GLU A 35 -18.18 4.32 4.81
N ALA A 36 -18.29 5.64 4.85
CA ALA A 36 -18.69 6.40 3.67
C ALA A 36 -17.60 6.22 2.61
N GLU A 37 -17.89 5.43 1.56
CA GLU A 37 -17.12 5.43 0.32
C GLU A 37 -17.26 6.82 -0.34
N GLU A 38 -16.38 7.76 0.01
CA GLU A 38 -16.15 8.93 -0.81
C GLU A 38 -15.33 8.49 -2.04
N THR A 39 -16.03 8.27 -3.15
CA THR A 39 -15.41 8.17 -4.48
C THR A 39 -14.93 9.55 -4.91
N GLY A 40 -13.88 10.06 -4.28
CA GLY A 40 -13.13 11.19 -4.77
C GLY A 40 -12.31 10.75 -6.00
N ALA A 41 -12.40 11.52 -7.07
CA ALA A 41 -11.57 11.30 -8.25
C ALA A 41 -10.10 11.31 -7.82
N THR A 42 -9.40 10.19 -8.02
CA THR A 42 -7.98 10.06 -7.67
C THR A 42 -7.17 10.91 -8.63
N ILE A 43 -6.39 11.85 -8.10
CA ILE A 43 -5.50 12.67 -8.92
C ILE A 43 -4.23 11.88 -9.18
N ASP A 44 -3.90 11.68 -10.44
CA ASP A 44 -2.61 11.15 -10.85
C ASP A 44 -1.52 12.22 -10.69
N TYR A 45 -0.94 12.31 -9.51
CA TYR A 45 0.10 13.29 -9.21
C TYR A 45 1.38 13.12 -10.02
N MET A 46 1.61 11.94 -10.60
CA MET A 46 2.75 11.73 -11.49
C MET A 46 2.63 12.52 -12.79
N ASN A 47 1.40 12.79 -13.23
CA ASN A 47 1.11 13.48 -14.48
C ASN A 47 0.33 14.79 -14.29
N ALA A 48 -0.26 15.04 -13.12
CA ALA A 48 -0.99 16.27 -12.84
C ALA A 48 -0.08 17.50 -12.91
N VAL A 49 -0.60 18.57 -13.50
CA VAL A 49 0.08 19.89 -13.54
C VAL A 49 -0.69 20.83 -12.64
N LEU A 50 -0.22 21.03 -11.42
CA LEU A 50 -0.74 22.00 -10.47
C LEU A 50 0.11 23.26 -10.55
N LYS A 51 -0.51 24.40 -10.81
CA LYS A 51 0.18 25.67 -11.06
C LYS A 51 0.40 26.47 -9.79
N THR A 52 -0.48 26.31 -8.80
CA THR A 52 -0.44 27.06 -7.55
C THR A 52 -0.59 26.15 -6.33
N GLY A 53 -0.12 26.60 -5.18
CA GLY A 53 -0.35 25.91 -3.92
C GLY A 53 -1.83 25.83 -3.55
N GLN A 54 -2.65 26.81 -3.99
CA GLN A 54 -4.10 26.78 -3.77
C GLN A 54 -4.76 25.63 -4.55
N GLU A 55 -4.41 25.44 -5.82
CA GLU A 55 -4.90 24.29 -6.61
C GLU A 55 -4.58 22.94 -5.92
N LYS A 56 -3.39 22.82 -5.31
CA LYS A 56 -3.03 21.64 -4.51
C LYS A 56 -3.89 21.54 -3.26
N LEU A 57 -4.05 22.63 -2.52
CA LEU A 57 -4.85 22.63 -1.28
C LEU A 57 -6.31 22.25 -1.54
N ASP A 58 -6.88 22.71 -2.66
CA ASP A 58 -8.26 22.43 -3.07
C ASP A 58 -8.49 20.93 -3.37
N THR A 59 -7.42 20.16 -3.61
CA THR A 59 -7.51 18.69 -3.77
C THR A 59 -7.45 17.92 -2.45
N MET A 60 -7.14 18.62 -1.34
CA MET A 60 -6.93 18.00 -0.03
C MET A 60 -8.17 18.15 0.87
N THR A 61 -8.27 17.27 1.84
CA THR A 61 -9.35 17.31 2.84
C THR A 61 -8.87 18.03 4.10
N SER A 62 -9.61 19.05 4.56
CA SER A 62 -9.37 19.66 5.86
C SER A 62 -9.75 18.71 6.99
N MET A 63 -8.84 18.44 7.91
CA MET A 63 -9.00 17.45 8.97
C MET A 63 -9.14 18.07 10.36
N VAL A 64 -8.33 19.07 10.66
CA VAL A 64 -8.25 19.70 11.98
C VAL A 64 -7.95 21.18 11.81
N THR A 65 -8.61 22.00 12.62
CA THR A 65 -8.32 23.43 12.74
C THR A 65 -7.94 23.75 14.18
N SER A 66 -6.97 24.64 14.38
CA SER A 66 -6.58 25.09 15.73
C SER A 66 -7.73 25.79 16.45
N ALA A 67 -7.70 25.82 17.79
CA ALA A 67 -8.77 26.38 18.60
C ALA A 67 -9.03 27.87 18.33
N ASP A 68 -8.00 28.61 17.93
CA ASP A 68 -8.09 30.02 17.56
C ASP A 68 -8.46 30.24 16.06
N GLY A 69 -8.66 29.15 15.30
CA GLY A 69 -9.01 29.17 13.89
C GLY A 69 -7.88 29.59 12.96
N ARG A 70 -6.67 29.85 13.46
CA ARG A 70 -5.57 30.37 12.67
C ARG A 70 -4.96 29.32 11.73
N TYR A 71 -4.75 28.11 12.22
CA TYR A 71 -4.10 27.06 11.45
C TYR A 71 -5.03 25.91 11.14
N SER A 72 -4.93 25.36 9.93
CA SER A 72 -5.66 24.20 9.51
C SER A 72 -4.70 23.15 8.94
N LEU A 73 -4.98 21.87 9.25
CA LEU A 73 -4.23 20.74 8.74
C LEU A 73 -5.08 20.02 7.69
N TYR A 74 -4.54 19.92 6.51
CA TYR A 74 -5.12 19.25 5.35
C TYR A 74 -4.38 17.96 5.06
N VAL A 75 -5.07 16.99 4.47
CA VAL A 75 -4.46 15.73 4.01
C VAL A 75 -5.02 15.34 2.65
N ASP A 76 -4.14 14.82 1.82
CA ASP A 76 -4.53 14.03 0.67
C ASP A 76 -4.67 12.57 1.11
N LYS A 77 -5.89 12.04 1.04
CA LYS A 77 -6.19 10.67 1.51
C LYS A 77 -5.55 9.59 0.64
N TYR A 78 -5.22 9.91 -0.62
CA TYR A 78 -4.58 8.96 -1.53
C TYR A 78 -3.07 8.82 -1.27
N SER A 79 -2.35 9.94 -1.23
CA SER A 79 -0.88 9.95 -1.08
C SER A 79 -0.40 10.05 0.36
N GLY A 80 -1.28 10.46 1.29
CA GLY A 80 -0.91 10.76 2.67
C GLY A 80 -0.17 12.09 2.83
N GLU A 81 -0.08 12.90 1.76
CA GLU A 81 0.52 14.24 1.82
C GLU A 81 -0.27 15.15 2.74
N ILE A 82 0.42 16.04 3.44
CA ILE A 82 -0.20 17.04 4.30
C ILE A 82 0.08 18.46 3.82
N GLY A 83 -0.88 19.36 4.12
CA GLY A 83 -0.74 20.80 4.02
C GLY A 83 -1.01 21.44 5.38
N TRP A 84 -0.05 22.19 5.90
CA TRP A 84 -0.23 23.01 7.09
C TRP A 84 -0.50 24.44 6.64
N HIS A 85 -1.73 24.89 6.78
CA HIS A 85 -2.25 26.14 6.24
C HIS A 85 -2.44 27.19 7.33
N ASP A 86 -1.87 28.39 7.14
CA ASP A 86 -2.15 29.58 7.93
C ASP A 86 -3.35 30.33 7.31
N ASN A 87 -4.51 30.21 7.92
CA ASN A 87 -5.77 30.82 7.45
C ASN A 87 -5.71 32.37 7.46
N LEU A 88 -4.85 32.97 8.27
CA LEU A 88 -4.70 34.42 8.35
C LEU A 88 -3.85 34.97 7.20
N LEU A 89 -2.75 34.28 6.90
CA LEU A 89 -1.81 34.69 5.83
C LEU A 89 -2.16 34.07 4.48
N ASN A 90 -3.10 33.13 4.45
CA ASN A 90 -3.44 32.33 3.26
C ASN A 90 -2.20 31.64 2.64
N GLN A 91 -1.36 31.06 3.49
CA GLN A 91 -0.12 30.40 3.08
C GLN A 91 -0.12 28.94 3.55
N THR A 92 0.40 28.04 2.71
CA THR A 92 0.47 26.62 3.01
C THR A 92 1.89 26.11 2.91
N LEU A 93 2.34 25.38 3.94
CA LEU A 93 3.52 24.53 3.87
C LEU A 93 3.08 23.10 3.56
N PHE A 94 3.50 22.58 2.43
CA PHE A 94 3.22 21.23 2.00
C PHE A 94 4.33 20.26 2.43
N SER A 95 3.98 19.01 2.65
CA SER A 95 4.98 17.95 2.89
C SER A 95 5.81 17.63 1.64
N ASN A 96 5.31 18.00 0.45
CA ASN A 96 5.95 17.72 -0.84
C ASN A 96 5.72 18.88 -1.80
N PRO A 97 6.56 19.03 -2.84
CA PRO A 97 6.37 20.05 -3.86
C PRO A 97 5.00 19.90 -4.56
N TYR A 98 4.26 21.00 -4.73
CA TYR A 98 2.95 20.94 -5.39
C TYR A 98 3.03 20.89 -6.92
N ASN A 99 4.14 21.31 -7.51
CA ASN A 99 4.32 21.44 -8.97
C ASN A 99 5.45 20.54 -9.52
N ILE A 100 5.53 19.30 -9.05
CA ILE A 100 6.58 18.34 -9.41
C ILE A 100 6.77 18.23 -10.92
N ASN A 101 5.67 18.16 -11.69
CA ASN A 101 5.76 17.99 -13.13
C ASN A 101 6.26 19.24 -13.88
N GLU A 102 6.22 20.41 -13.26
CA GLU A 102 6.78 21.62 -13.83
C GLU A 102 8.27 21.74 -13.51
N VAL A 103 8.65 21.59 -12.24
CA VAL A 103 10.04 21.74 -11.79
C VAL A 103 10.91 20.53 -12.07
N SER A 104 10.32 19.38 -12.29
CA SER A 104 11.01 18.10 -12.50
C SER A 104 10.65 17.45 -13.84
N LYS A 105 10.36 18.23 -14.88
CA LYS A 105 9.96 17.74 -16.22
C LYS A 105 10.89 16.65 -16.77
N THR A 106 12.19 16.84 -16.59
CA THR A 106 13.24 15.94 -17.11
C THR A 106 13.66 14.86 -16.12
N SER A 107 13.10 14.87 -14.92
CA SER A 107 13.43 13.89 -13.91
C SER A 107 12.83 12.52 -14.24
N SER A 108 13.55 11.47 -13.84
CA SER A 108 13.06 10.09 -13.97
C SER A 108 11.80 9.87 -13.15
N ALA A 109 11.02 8.84 -13.49
CA ALA A 109 9.85 8.41 -12.73
C ALA A 109 10.22 8.10 -11.27
N ASP A 110 11.38 7.48 -11.03
CA ASP A 110 11.91 7.19 -9.69
C ASP A 110 12.13 8.47 -8.87
N THR A 111 12.73 9.52 -9.46
CA THR A 111 12.92 10.81 -8.79
C THR A 111 11.58 11.47 -8.45
N LYS A 112 10.61 11.42 -9.37
CA LYS A 112 9.26 11.94 -9.11
C LYS A 112 8.56 11.19 -7.99
N ALA A 113 8.58 9.86 -8.03
CA ALA A 113 8.02 9.01 -6.98
C ALA A 113 8.63 9.31 -5.61
N LYS A 114 9.95 9.51 -5.56
CA LYS A 114 10.67 9.91 -4.36
C LYS A 114 10.18 11.27 -3.83
N LEU A 115 10.04 12.27 -4.71
CA LEU A 115 9.56 13.61 -4.34
C LEU A 115 8.10 13.63 -3.88
N LEU A 116 7.26 12.67 -4.32
CA LEU A 116 5.85 12.51 -3.90
C LEU A 116 5.71 11.72 -2.59
N SER A 117 6.78 11.13 -2.08
CA SER A 117 6.70 10.22 -0.93
C SER A 117 6.81 10.94 0.41
N GLN A 118 5.96 10.51 1.36
CA GLN A 118 5.96 10.95 2.76
C GLN A 118 6.99 10.19 3.57
N VAL A 119 7.21 8.93 3.19
CA VAL A 119 8.13 8.01 3.85
C VAL A 119 9.00 7.32 2.82
N LEU A 120 10.30 7.30 3.06
CA LEU A 120 11.26 6.50 2.32
C LEU A 120 11.84 5.45 3.27
N VAL A 121 11.79 4.20 2.85
CA VAL A 121 12.32 3.06 3.59
C VAL A 121 13.49 2.48 2.83
N LYS A 122 14.59 2.16 3.51
CA LYS A 122 15.69 1.38 2.95
C LYS A 122 15.92 0.15 3.81
N PHE A 123 16.13 -0.97 3.15
CA PHE A 123 16.35 -2.25 3.81
C PHE A 123 17.31 -3.11 2.99
N LEU A 124 17.86 -4.15 3.62
CA LEU A 124 18.65 -5.16 2.94
C LEU A 124 17.75 -6.35 2.58
N ASP A 125 17.83 -6.74 1.33
CA ASP A 125 17.31 -7.97 0.78
C ASP A 125 18.52 -8.74 0.19
N ASN A 126 18.85 -9.90 0.78
CA ASN A 126 20.04 -10.66 0.40
C ASN A 126 21.31 -9.78 0.32
N ASP A 127 21.59 -8.99 1.38
CA ASP A 127 22.70 -8.05 1.51
C ASP A 127 22.72 -6.89 0.49
N LYS A 128 21.70 -6.75 -0.33
CA LYS A 128 21.54 -5.63 -1.25
C LYS A 128 20.60 -4.58 -0.67
N GLU A 129 21.04 -3.32 -0.62
CA GLU A 129 20.16 -2.22 -0.18
C GLU A 129 19.09 -1.92 -1.24
N VAL A 130 17.82 -1.98 -0.83
CA VAL A 130 16.64 -1.73 -1.65
C VAL A 130 15.89 -0.54 -1.06
N PRO A 131 15.57 0.50 -1.86
CA PRO A 131 14.71 1.59 -1.43
C PRO A 131 13.24 1.30 -1.77
N TYR A 132 12.33 1.60 -0.85
CA TYR A 132 10.88 1.69 -1.09
C TYR A 132 10.39 3.10 -0.82
N TYR A 133 9.50 3.58 -1.67
CA TYR A 133 8.89 4.91 -1.60
C TYR A 133 7.41 4.77 -1.28
N SER A 134 6.90 5.52 -0.30
CA SER A 134 5.49 5.42 0.10
C SER A 134 4.52 5.76 -1.03
N TYR A 135 4.92 6.55 -2.02
CA TYR A 135 4.07 6.83 -3.17
C TYR A 135 3.85 5.59 -4.03
N THR A 136 4.91 4.97 -4.55
CA THR A 136 4.80 3.78 -5.43
C THR A 136 4.41 2.52 -4.68
N GLU A 137 4.90 2.35 -3.44
CA GLU A 137 4.73 1.11 -2.69
C GLU A 137 3.54 1.12 -1.72
N ALA A 138 2.86 2.27 -1.56
CA ALA A 138 1.66 2.33 -0.75
C ALA A 138 0.52 3.12 -1.41
N ALA A 139 0.75 4.36 -1.91
CA ALA A 139 -0.32 5.16 -2.51
C ALA A 139 -0.86 4.54 -3.80
N GLU A 140 -0.01 4.22 -4.77
CA GLU A 140 -0.42 3.58 -6.03
C GLU A 140 -1.05 2.19 -5.82
N ARG A 141 -0.77 1.56 -4.68
CA ARG A 141 -1.36 0.27 -4.27
C ARG A 141 -2.62 0.42 -3.42
N GLN A 142 -3.08 1.67 -3.16
CA GLN A 142 -4.23 1.96 -2.30
C GLN A 142 -4.09 1.39 -0.88
N GLN A 143 -2.86 1.41 -0.34
CA GLN A 143 -2.50 0.86 0.96
C GLN A 143 -2.24 1.95 2.01
N ILE A 144 -2.85 3.13 1.84
CA ILE A 144 -2.79 4.24 2.80
C ILE A 144 -4.17 4.39 3.46
N LYS A 145 -4.16 4.58 4.78
CA LYS A 145 -5.38 4.84 5.56
C LYS A 145 -5.20 6.08 6.40
N VAL A 146 -6.14 7.01 6.30
CA VAL A 146 -6.16 8.24 7.10
C VAL A 146 -7.23 8.12 8.18
N LYS A 147 -6.86 8.41 9.42
CA LYS A 147 -7.74 8.35 10.58
C LYS A 147 -7.67 9.64 11.38
N ASN A 148 -8.82 10.11 11.84
CA ASN A 148 -8.88 11.20 12.81
C ASN A 148 -8.40 10.72 14.17
N ILE A 149 -7.57 11.52 14.82
CA ILE A 149 -7.16 11.34 16.22
C ILE A 149 -7.44 12.64 16.99
N LYS A 150 -7.34 12.60 18.31
CA LYS A 150 -7.55 13.80 19.12
C LYS A 150 -6.54 14.88 18.76
N ASN A 151 -7.03 16.05 18.35
CA ASN A 151 -6.26 17.23 17.92
C ASN A 151 -5.31 16.94 16.72
N GLY A 152 -5.65 15.98 15.85
CA GLY A 152 -4.77 15.65 14.75
C GLY A 152 -5.32 14.56 13.85
N LEU A 153 -4.41 14.04 13.02
CA LEU A 153 -4.68 12.92 12.13
C LEU A 153 -3.55 11.89 12.20
N ARG A 154 -3.87 10.67 11.84
CA ARG A 154 -2.93 9.56 11.71
C ARG A 154 -3.02 9.01 10.30
N VAL A 155 -1.88 8.94 9.63
CA VAL A 155 -1.74 8.31 8.32
C VAL A 155 -1.02 6.98 8.51
N GLU A 156 -1.67 5.89 8.16
CA GLU A 156 -1.12 4.53 8.21
C GLU A 156 -0.68 4.12 6.82
N TYR A 157 0.52 3.58 6.72
CA TYR A 157 1.14 3.13 5.49
C TYR A 157 1.43 1.62 5.58
N SER A 158 1.04 0.87 4.53
CA SER A 158 1.57 -0.46 4.26
C SER A 158 2.46 -0.34 3.03
N ILE A 159 3.76 -0.14 3.25
CA ILE A 159 4.75 0.10 2.19
C ILE A 159 5.30 -1.24 1.71
N GLY A 160 5.11 -1.56 0.45
CA GLY A 160 5.43 -2.85 -0.16
C GLY A 160 4.17 -3.63 -0.54
N ARG A 161 4.37 -4.71 -1.27
CA ARG A 161 3.26 -5.53 -1.75
C ARG A 161 2.64 -6.33 -0.59
N GLU A 162 1.34 -6.21 -0.40
CA GLU A 162 0.60 -7.12 0.45
C GLU A 162 0.33 -8.40 -0.36
N GLU A 163 1.21 -9.38 -0.23
CA GLU A 163 0.97 -10.70 -0.81
C GLU A 163 0.10 -11.50 0.16
N THR A 164 -1.10 -11.78 -0.28
CA THR A 164 -1.82 -12.93 0.25
C THR A 164 -1.15 -14.16 -0.34
N ARG A 165 -0.66 -15.06 0.53
CA ARG A 165 -0.13 -16.37 0.13
C ARG A 165 -1.08 -16.99 -0.90
N LYS A 166 -0.54 -17.41 -2.06
CA LYS A 166 -1.35 -17.96 -3.14
C LYS A 166 -1.51 -19.48 -2.98
N LEU A 167 -2.72 -19.97 -3.16
CA LEU A 167 -3.00 -21.40 -3.16
C LEU A 167 -2.60 -22.03 -4.51
N VAL A 168 -1.31 -21.90 -4.86
CA VAL A 168 -0.73 -22.38 -6.12
C VAL A 168 0.57 -23.12 -5.82
N PRO A 169 0.59 -24.47 -5.89
CA PRO A 169 1.82 -25.23 -5.64
C PRO A 169 2.88 -24.88 -6.67
N LYS A 170 4.04 -24.44 -6.19
CA LYS A 170 5.19 -24.14 -7.07
C LYS A 170 5.89 -25.40 -7.53
N LEU A 171 5.87 -26.41 -6.69
CA LEU A 171 6.35 -27.76 -6.95
C LEU A 171 5.42 -28.76 -6.30
N ILE A 172 4.97 -29.76 -7.05
CA ILE A 172 4.02 -30.75 -6.58
C ILE A 172 4.32 -32.11 -7.21
N GLU A 173 4.19 -33.19 -6.44
CA GLU A 173 4.35 -34.55 -6.94
C GLU A 173 3.34 -34.86 -8.06
N LYS A 174 3.78 -35.60 -9.08
CA LYS A 174 2.98 -35.92 -10.26
C LYS A 174 1.64 -36.53 -9.92
N SER A 175 1.60 -37.58 -9.07
CA SER A 175 0.35 -38.24 -8.70
C SER A 175 -0.62 -37.28 -7.98
N ARG A 176 -0.11 -36.49 -7.07
CA ARG A 176 -0.93 -35.53 -6.32
C ARG A 176 -1.49 -34.42 -7.22
N PHE A 177 -0.69 -33.91 -8.16
CA PHE A 177 -1.18 -32.91 -9.11
C PHE A 177 -2.28 -33.46 -10.02
N GLU A 178 -2.09 -34.68 -10.55
CA GLU A 178 -3.05 -35.33 -11.42
C GLU A 178 -4.35 -35.68 -10.67
N GLU A 179 -4.27 -36.22 -9.44
CA GLU A 179 -5.43 -36.65 -8.66
C GLU A 179 -6.16 -35.53 -7.94
N GLN A 180 -5.45 -34.58 -7.34
CA GLN A 180 -6.06 -33.56 -6.50
C GLN A 180 -6.40 -32.27 -7.27
N ILE A 181 -5.72 -32.01 -8.37
CA ILE A 181 -5.91 -30.78 -9.15
C ILE A 181 -6.52 -31.09 -10.51
N LEU A 182 -5.83 -31.81 -11.39
CA LEU A 182 -6.31 -32.02 -12.77
C LEU A 182 -7.60 -32.84 -12.82
N ALA A 183 -7.74 -33.88 -12.02
CA ALA A 183 -8.94 -34.72 -11.99
C ALA A 183 -10.20 -33.92 -11.59
N ASN A 184 -10.07 -32.97 -10.67
CA ASN A 184 -11.15 -32.10 -10.24
C ASN A 184 -11.57 -31.06 -11.30
N MET A 185 -10.70 -30.82 -12.28
CA MET A 185 -10.97 -29.90 -13.42
C MET A 185 -11.41 -30.64 -14.69
N ALA A 186 -11.61 -31.96 -14.65
CA ALA A 186 -11.91 -32.79 -15.83
C ALA A 186 -13.15 -32.33 -16.65
N GLY A 187 -14.07 -31.60 -16.03
CA GLY A 187 -15.24 -31.03 -16.70
C GLY A 187 -15.00 -29.67 -17.38
N ASN A 188 -13.81 -29.08 -17.23
CA ASN A 188 -13.48 -27.75 -17.78
C ASN A 188 -12.18 -27.78 -18.62
N GLU A 189 -12.36 -27.98 -19.93
CA GLU A 189 -11.22 -28.03 -20.87
C GLU A 189 -10.34 -26.76 -20.86
N PHE A 190 -10.95 -25.59 -20.62
CA PHE A 190 -10.22 -24.33 -20.60
C PHE A 190 -9.30 -24.24 -19.35
N ALA A 191 -9.81 -24.63 -18.19
CA ALA A 191 -9.01 -24.69 -16.96
C ALA A 191 -7.86 -25.70 -17.11
N LEU A 192 -8.14 -26.92 -17.60
CA LEU A 192 -7.12 -27.94 -17.88
C LEU A 192 -6.04 -27.43 -18.84
N LYS A 193 -6.45 -26.77 -19.92
CA LYS A 193 -5.50 -26.19 -20.87
C LYS A 193 -4.59 -25.15 -20.23
N LYS A 194 -5.14 -24.33 -19.33
CA LYS A 194 -4.36 -23.34 -18.58
C LYS A 194 -3.43 -23.98 -17.59
N MET A 195 -3.89 -24.97 -16.80
CA MET A 195 -3.02 -25.71 -15.89
C MET A 195 -1.84 -26.33 -16.64
N ASN A 196 -2.09 -27.03 -17.74
CA ASN A 196 -1.05 -27.63 -18.56
C ASN A 196 -0.11 -26.61 -19.24
N ALA A 197 -0.54 -25.37 -19.41
CA ALA A 197 0.30 -24.30 -19.94
C ALA A 197 1.27 -23.72 -18.91
N PHE A 198 0.87 -23.70 -17.64
CA PHE A 198 1.69 -23.12 -16.55
C PHE A 198 2.43 -24.14 -15.70
N TYR A 199 2.13 -25.44 -15.86
CA TYR A 199 2.84 -26.51 -15.17
C TYR A 199 3.58 -27.38 -16.18
N SER A 200 4.85 -27.62 -15.92
CA SER A 200 5.69 -28.52 -16.72
C SER A 200 6.04 -29.77 -15.92
N LEU A 201 5.73 -30.95 -16.50
CA LEU A 201 6.13 -32.22 -15.90
C LEU A 201 7.64 -32.40 -16.02
N LYS A 202 8.27 -32.81 -14.92
CA LYS A 202 9.67 -33.23 -14.83
C LYS A 202 9.67 -34.69 -14.34
N ASP A 203 9.72 -35.61 -15.30
CA ASP A 203 9.64 -37.05 -15.05
C ASP A 203 10.95 -37.69 -15.52
N PRO A 204 11.75 -38.29 -14.63
CA PRO A 204 13.00 -38.96 -14.99
C PRO A 204 12.79 -40.21 -15.83
N ASP A 205 11.58 -40.79 -15.75
CA ASP A 205 11.22 -42.01 -16.48
C ASP A 205 10.54 -41.71 -17.84
N ASP A 206 10.51 -40.44 -18.26
CA ASP A 206 9.95 -40.03 -19.55
C ASP A 206 10.78 -40.65 -20.70
N PRO A 207 10.20 -41.57 -21.49
CA PRO A 207 10.91 -42.27 -22.57
C PRO A 207 11.32 -41.36 -23.74
N THR A 208 10.82 -40.12 -23.76
CA THR A 208 11.18 -39.14 -24.82
C THR A 208 12.46 -38.39 -24.50
N LEU A 209 12.95 -38.43 -23.25
CA LEU A 209 14.17 -37.76 -22.84
C LEU A 209 15.39 -38.60 -23.17
N THR A 210 16.46 -37.90 -23.55
CA THR A 210 17.79 -38.53 -23.68
C THR A 210 18.46 -38.65 -22.32
N ASP A 211 19.43 -39.58 -22.17
CA ASP A 211 20.20 -39.72 -20.91
C ASP A 211 20.84 -38.40 -20.46
N ARG A 212 21.24 -37.57 -21.40
CA ARG A 212 21.75 -36.23 -21.11
C ARG A 212 20.68 -35.32 -20.58
N GLY A 213 19.46 -35.31 -21.19
CA GLY A 213 18.32 -34.52 -20.76
C GLY A 213 17.87 -34.88 -19.33
N VAL A 214 17.85 -36.20 -19.03
CA VAL A 214 17.55 -36.67 -17.67
C VAL A 214 18.58 -36.16 -16.66
N LYS A 215 19.90 -36.22 -16.97
CA LYS A 215 20.94 -35.71 -16.08
C LYS A 215 20.85 -34.20 -15.86
N GLU A 216 20.58 -33.43 -16.91
CA GLU A 216 20.37 -31.96 -16.80
C GLU A 216 19.15 -31.63 -15.95
N MET A 217 18.05 -32.34 -16.15
CA MET A 217 16.84 -32.18 -15.34
C MET A 217 17.09 -32.51 -13.87
N MET A 218 17.73 -33.64 -13.56
CA MET A 218 18.08 -34.05 -12.19
C MET A 218 19.07 -33.09 -11.52
N SER A 219 19.91 -32.44 -12.30
CA SER A 219 20.82 -31.40 -11.79
C SER A 219 20.10 -30.11 -11.44
N THR A 220 19.10 -29.74 -12.25
CA THR A 220 18.30 -28.52 -12.05
C THR A 220 17.24 -28.71 -10.97
N PHE A 221 16.56 -29.84 -10.98
CA PHE A 221 15.51 -30.22 -10.04
C PHE A 221 15.93 -31.46 -9.27
N LYS A 222 16.67 -31.30 -8.19
CA LYS A 222 17.23 -32.40 -7.40
C LYS A 222 16.18 -33.41 -6.94
N ILE A 223 14.96 -32.95 -6.66
CA ILE A 223 13.84 -33.80 -6.24
C ILE A 223 13.47 -34.85 -7.27
N THR A 224 13.75 -34.63 -8.58
CA THR A 224 13.47 -35.59 -9.64
C THR A 224 14.34 -36.87 -9.54
N GLN A 225 15.37 -36.88 -8.70
CA GLN A 225 16.07 -38.12 -8.34
C GLN A 225 15.24 -39.05 -7.46
N LYS A 226 14.16 -38.53 -6.84
CA LYS A 226 13.30 -39.28 -5.93
C LYS A 226 11.91 -39.53 -6.49
N MET A 227 11.35 -38.55 -7.22
CA MET A 227 9.97 -38.58 -7.73
C MET A 227 9.77 -37.66 -8.93
N ALA A 228 8.79 -37.99 -9.78
CA ALA A 228 8.32 -37.10 -10.83
C ALA A 228 7.50 -35.95 -10.24
N VAL A 229 7.72 -34.72 -10.73
CA VAL A 229 7.06 -33.52 -10.22
C VAL A 229 6.54 -32.62 -11.34
N TYR A 230 5.48 -31.89 -11.06
CA TYR A 230 5.07 -30.72 -11.83
C TYR A 230 5.68 -29.47 -11.25
N VAL A 231 6.24 -28.63 -12.10
CA VAL A 231 6.86 -27.34 -11.75
C VAL A 231 6.04 -26.22 -12.35
N PHE A 232 5.60 -25.30 -11.50
CA PHE A 232 4.91 -24.07 -11.94
C PHE A 232 5.90 -23.14 -12.64
N ASP A 233 5.43 -22.44 -13.68
CA ASP A 233 6.24 -21.50 -14.45
C ASP A 233 6.72 -20.34 -13.55
N PRO A 234 8.03 -20.21 -13.31
CA PRO A 234 8.58 -19.14 -12.47
C PRO A 234 8.45 -17.75 -13.09
N TYR A 235 8.15 -17.66 -14.40
CA TYR A 235 8.00 -16.40 -15.13
C TYR A 235 6.54 -15.98 -15.28
N ALA A 236 5.60 -16.74 -14.69
CA ALA A 236 4.18 -16.38 -14.71
C ALA A 236 3.94 -15.03 -14.03
N THR A 237 3.16 -14.18 -14.68
CA THR A 237 2.78 -12.87 -14.17
C THR A 237 1.79 -13.00 -13.00
N ASP A 238 1.65 -11.97 -12.17
CA ASP A 238 0.66 -11.94 -11.08
C ASP A 238 -0.77 -12.23 -11.57
N ARG A 239 -1.12 -11.74 -12.76
CA ARG A 239 -2.43 -12.00 -13.37
C ARG A 239 -2.63 -13.49 -13.66
N GLU A 240 -1.60 -14.14 -14.15
CA GLU A 240 -1.63 -15.57 -14.45
C GLU A 240 -1.64 -16.40 -13.17
N LEU A 241 -0.85 -16.02 -12.17
CA LEU A 241 -0.86 -16.63 -10.85
C LEU A 241 -2.26 -16.53 -10.19
N ASN A 242 -2.89 -15.34 -10.24
CA ASN A 242 -4.26 -15.14 -9.74
C ASN A 242 -5.28 -16.00 -10.51
N LEU A 243 -5.10 -16.14 -11.82
CA LEU A 243 -5.97 -16.98 -12.64
C LEU A 243 -5.87 -18.46 -12.24
N ILE A 244 -4.65 -18.98 -12.09
CA ILE A 244 -4.43 -20.37 -11.67
C ILE A 244 -5.00 -20.61 -10.27
N GLU A 245 -4.76 -19.68 -9.32
CA GLU A 245 -5.36 -19.75 -8.00
C GLU A 245 -6.88 -19.79 -8.04
N SER A 246 -7.52 -18.95 -8.87
CA SER A 246 -8.97 -18.93 -9.00
C SER A 246 -9.54 -20.27 -9.47
N TYR A 247 -8.85 -20.98 -10.37
CA TYR A 247 -9.26 -22.32 -10.78
C TYR A 247 -9.09 -23.37 -9.66
N ILE A 248 -8.01 -23.30 -8.91
CA ILE A 248 -7.80 -24.22 -7.77
C ILE A 248 -8.89 -23.98 -6.72
N LEU A 249 -9.19 -22.75 -6.36
CA LEU A 249 -10.24 -22.40 -5.41
C LEU A 249 -11.64 -22.83 -5.89
N GLU A 250 -11.92 -22.71 -7.19
CA GLU A 250 -13.23 -23.03 -7.76
C GLU A 250 -13.45 -24.54 -7.92
N TYR A 251 -12.45 -25.27 -8.43
CA TYR A 251 -12.60 -26.67 -8.81
C TYR A 251 -12.02 -27.66 -7.82
N CYS A 252 -11.09 -27.24 -6.93
CA CYS A 252 -10.39 -28.12 -5.99
C CYS A 252 -10.68 -27.76 -4.52
N PRO A 253 -11.93 -27.87 -4.04
CA PRO A 253 -12.30 -27.40 -2.70
C PRO A 253 -11.62 -28.16 -1.55
N LEU A 254 -11.05 -29.31 -1.81
CA LEU A 254 -10.30 -30.10 -0.82
C LEU A 254 -8.81 -29.76 -0.82
N TYR A 255 -8.32 -29.02 -1.83
CA TYR A 255 -6.95 -28.56 -1.87
C TYR A 255 -6.83 -27.27 -1.05
N THR A 256 -6.26 -27.37 0.12
CA THR A 256 -6.14 -26.28 1.10
C THR A 256 -4.68 -25.84 1.25
N TYR A 257 -4.44 -24.76 2.02
CA TYR A 257 -3.09 -24.35 2.35
C TYR A 257 -2.29 -25.40 3.12
N ASP A 258 -2.97 -26.25 3.90
CA ASP A 258 -2.31 -27.38 4.57
C ASP A 258 -1.84 -28.45 3.56
N GLU A 259 -2.61 -28.67 2.49
CA GLU A 259 -2.19 -29.56 1.40
C GLU A 259 -1.05 -28.97 0.57
N LEU A 260 -1.09 -27.63 0.34
CA LEU A 260 0.00 -26.89 -0.29
C LEU A 260 1.30 -27.02 0.52
N ASP A 261 1.23 -26.89 1.85
CA ASP A 261 2.39 -27.04 2.74
C ASP A 261 2.97 -28.45 2.67
N LYS A 262 2.13 -29.47 2.66
CA LYS A 262 2.56 -30.87 2.48
C LYS A 262 3.25 -31.08 1.15
N ASP A 263 2.70 -30.50 0.05
CA ASP A 263 3.32 -30.63 -1.27
C ASP A 263 4.70 -29.97 -1.32
N HIS A 264 4.84 -28.79 -0.73
CA HIS A 264 6.12 -28.09 -0.67
C HIS A 264 7.13 -28.83 0.22
N GLU A 265 6.68 -29.39 1.37
CA GLU A 265 7.53 -30.23 2.22
C GLU A 265 7.98 -31.52 1.51
N MET A 266 7.03 -32.24 0.90
CA MET A 266 7.32 -33.50 0.16
C MET A 266 8.27 -33.31 -1.00
N THR A 267 8.17 -32.19 -1.71
CA THR A 267 8.99 -31.88 -2.88
C THR A 267 10.28 -31.15 -2.52
N GLU A 268 10.55 -30.95 -1.21
CA GLU A 268 11.73 -30.19 -0.75
C GLU A 268 11.83 -28.83 -1.45
N TYR A 269 10.66 -28.15 -1.63
CA TYR A 269 10.62 -26.86 -2.28
C TYR A 269 11.25 -25.80 -1.39
N GLU A 270 12.48 -25.38 -1.75
CA GLU A 270 13.25 -24.34 -1.09
C GLU A 270 13.00 -22.96 -1.71
N GLY A 271 11.94 -22.81 -2.51
CA GLY A 271 11.58 -21.51 -3.06
C GLY A 271 11.25 -20.55 -1.93
N SER A 272 11.67 -19.31 -2.08
CA SER A 272 11.28 -18.26 -1.14
C SER A 272 9.80 -17.97 -1.32
N ASP A 273 8.94 -18.67 -0.57
CA ASP A 273 7.64 -18.15 -0.18
C ASP A 273 7.83 -17.02 0.86
N ALA A 274 9.04 -16.43 0.92
CA ALA A 274 9.26 -15.21 1.67
C ALA A 274 8.32 -14.17 1.08
N ALA A 275 7.34 -13.79 1.87
CA ALA A 275 6.45 -12.69 1.50
C ALA A 275 7.31 -11.50 1.08
N PRO A 276 6.95 -10.78 0.02
CA PRO A 276 7.71 -9.62 -0.41
C PRO A 276 7.84 -8.64 0.75
N ALA A 277 8.91 -7.86 0.75
CA ALA A 277 9.15 -6.91 1.80
C ALA A 277 7.95 -5.98 2.00
N GLN A 278 7.41 -5.96 3.21
CA GLN A 278 6.31 -5.07 3.58
C GLN A 278 6.62 -4.41 4.92
N PHE A 279 6.44 -3.08 4.98
CA PHE A 279 6.66 -2.28 6.17
C PHE A 279 5.35 -1.57 6.54
N LYS A 280 4.72 -1.96 7.66
CA LYS A 280 3.54 -1.28 8.21
C LYS A 280 3.98 -0.26 9.25
N MET A 281 3.60 0.99 9.05
CA MET A 281 3.95 2.10 9.93
C MET A 281 2.94 3.23 9.86
N ALA A 282 3.06 4.22 10.74
CA ALA A 282 2.19 5.37 10.73
C ALA A 282 2.95 6.66 11.03
N LEU A 283 2.43 7.77 10.51
CA LEU A 283 2.78 9.13 10.95
C LEU A 283 1.55 9.75 11.62
N GLU A 284 1.78 10.39 12.74
CA GLU A 284 0.76 11.12 13.49
C GLU A 284 1.10 12.61 13.46
N TYR A 285 0.11 13.41 13.11
CA TYR A 285 0.23 14.85 12.98
C TYR A 285 -0.71 15.50 13.98
N TYR A 286 -0.20 16.36 14.83
CA TYR A 286 -0.96 17.06 15.85
C TYR A 286 -0.85 18.56 15.62
N LEU A 287 -1.98 19.23 15.71
CA LEU A 287 -2.06 20.68 15.73
C LEU A 287 -2.22 21.15 17.18
N GLU A 288 -1.11 21.58 17.79
CA GLU A 288 -1.03 21.96 19.19
C GLU A 288 -0.45 23.39 19.31
N ASP A 289 -1.16 24.28 19.96
CA ASP A 289 -0.70 25.65 20.26
C ASP A 289 -0.01 26.35 19.09
N ASN A 290 -0.67 26.36 17.92
CA ASN A 290 -0.15 26.93 16.66
C ASN A 290 1.12 26.25 16.11
N THR A 291 1.40 25.02 16.54
CA THR A 291 2.54 24.23 16.12
C THR A 291 2.09 22.94 15.48
N LEU A 292 2.67 22.58 14.34
CA LEU A 292 2.55 21.24 13.77
C LEU A 292 3.57 20.32 14.43
N ARG A 293 3.09 19.32 15.18
CA ARG A 293 3.93 18.26 15.74
C ARG A 293 3.74 16.98 14.94
N VAL A 294 4.85 16.43 14.44
CA VAL A 294 4.87 15.15 13.75
C VAL A 294 5.48 14.08 14.67
N ARG A 295 4.83 12.93 14.76
CA ARG A 295 5.27 11.78 15.54
C ARG A 295 5.34 10.53 14.67
N PHE A 296 6.44 9.81 14.79
CA PHE A 296 6.59 8.46 14.26
C PHE A 296 6.55 7.44 15.42
N PRO A 297 5.43 6.71 15.62
CA PRO A 297 5.32 5.72 16.70
C PRO A 297 6.08 4.44 16.31
N VAL A 298 7.35 4.37 16.68
CA VAL A 298 8.26 3.25 16.35
C VAL A 298 7.73 1.90 16.85
N ASN A 299 7.03 1.88 17.99
CA ASN A 299 6.40 0.67 18.51
C ASN A 299 5.24 0.15 17.62
N GLY A 300 4.80 0.92 16.65
CA GLY A 300 3.81 0.53 15.63
C GLY A 300 4.42 -0.02 14.34
N LEU A 301 5.75 0.06 14.19
CA LEU A 301 6.43 -0.49 13.02
C LEU A 301 6.36 -2.02 13.02
N ARG A 302 5.95 -2.60 11.88
CA ARG A 302 5.86 -4.05 11.66
C ARG A 302 6.45 -4.39 10.31
N PHE A 303 7.31 -5.38 10.28
CA PHE A 303 7.89 -5.99 9.08
C PHE A 303 8.47 -7.36 9.44
N ASP A 304 8.79 -8.19 8.47
CA ASP A 304 9.53 -9.43 8.70
C ASP A 304 11.02 -9.12 8.91
N ASP A 305 11.46 -9.08 10.16
CA ASP A 305 12.83 -8.77 10.57
C ASP A 305 13.77 -10.00 10.49
N THR A 306 13.22 -11.18 10.21
CA THR A 306 14.00 -12.40 9.98
C THR A 306 14.57 -12.44 8.56
N THR A 307 13.79 -11.99 7.58
CA THR A 307 14.16 -11.98 6.15
C THR A 307 14.77 -10.64 5.73
N TYR A 308 14.23 -9.53 6.21
CA TYR A 308 14.61 -8.18 5.78
C TYR A 308 15.22 -7.38 6.92
N LYS A 309 16.34 -6.70 6.64
CA LYS A 309 16.98 -5.84 7.62
C LYS A 309 16.73 -4.37 7.30
N LEU A 310 15.90 -3.71 8.10
CA LEU A 310 15.63 -2.28 7.96
C LEU A 310 16.89 -1.48 8.28
N THR A 311 17.34 -0.62 7.36
CA THR A 311 18.56 0.19 7.50
C THR A 311 18.25 1.66 7.70
N ASN A 312 17.20 2.19 7.08
CA ASN A 312 16.87 3.61 7.17
C ASN A 312 15.36 3.86 6.99
N VAL A 313 14.83 4.83 7.73
CA VAL A 313 13.49 5.40 7.54
C VAL A 313 13.62 6.91 7.51
N GLN A 314 13.24 7.53 6.41
CA GLN A 314 13.15 8.98 6.29
C GLN A 314 11.67 9.38 6.31
N ILE A 315 11.30 10.27 7.19
CA ILE A 315 9.94 10.80 7.31
C ILE A 315 9.92 12.25 6.82
N LEU A 316 8.94 12.59 6.00
CA LEU A 316 8.74 13.92 5.43
C LEU A 316 10.03 14.57 4.89
N PRO A 317 10.80 13.86 4.04
CA PRO A 317 12.13 14.33 3.61
C PRO A 317 12.08 15.63 2.82
N TYR A 318 10.90 15.99 2.32
CA TYR A 318 10.69 17.18 1.47
C TYR A 318 9.75 18.22 2.10
N PHE A 319 9.46 18.11 3.40
CA PHE A 319 8.59 19.07 4.08
C PHE A 319 9.15 20.49 3.98
N GLY A 320 8.32 21.41 3.45
CA GLY A 320 8.68 22.80 3.23
C GLY A 320 9.70 23.02 2.11
N CYS A 321 9.97 22.02 1.25
CA CYS A 321 10.82 22.24 0.11
C CYS A 321 10.14 23.19 -0.90
N GLY A 322 10.94 24.05 -1.51
CA GLY A 322 10.49 25.00 -2.52
C GLY A 322 11.35 24.97 -3.77
N ALA A 323 10.74 25.29 -4.90
CA ALA A 323 11.45 25.55 -6.14
C ALA A 323 11.82 27.04 -6.24
N TYR A 324 12.72 27.39 -7.14
CA TYR A 324 13.11 28.80 -7.39
C TYR A 324 11.94 29.69 -7.84
N THR A 325 10.82 29.08 -8.25
CA THR A 325 9.58 29.78 -8.62
C THR A 325 8.66 30.04 -7.42
N TYR A 326 8.99 29.49 -6.23
CA TYR A 326 8.20 29.71 -5.03
C TYR A 326 8.61 31.00 -4.34
N ASP A 327 7.65 31.67 -3.74
CA ASP A 327 7.92 32.79 -2.83
C ASP A 327 8.27 32.22 -1.45
N GLY A 328 9.48 32.53 -0.98
CA GLY A 328 9.94 32.03 0.31
C GLY A 328 11.46 31.98 0.44
N TYR A 329 11.91 31.44 1.58
CA TYR A 329 13.33 31.33 1.91
C TYR A 329 13.61 30.14 2.82
N LEU A 330 14.87 29.71 2.85
CA LEU A 330 15.44 28.81 3.83
C LEU A 330 16.31 29.60 4.80
N PHE A 331 16.15 29.34 6.08
CA PHE A 331 17.07 29.80 7.12
C PHE A 331 17.94 28.63 7.61
N LEU A 332 19.23 28.74 7.41
CA LEU A 332 20.21 27.75 7.86
C LEU A 332 20.90 28.27 9.11
N PRO A 333 20.87 27.54 10.24
CA PRO A 333 21.55 27.93 11.46
C PRO A 333 23.06 27.64 11.36
N ASP A 334 23.73 28.36 10.49
CA ASP A 334 25.17 28.26 10.25
C ASP A 334 25.87 29.49 10.86
N GLY A 335 26.49 29.33 12.01
CA GLY A 335 27.11 30.41 12.76
C GLY A 335 26.11 31.54 13.10
N SER A 336 26.22 32.69 12.42
CA SER A 336 25.29 33.82 12.56
C SER A 336 23.95 33.60 11.88
N GLY A 337 23.80 32.51 11.14
CA GLY A 337 22.64 32.17 10.34
C GLY A 337 22.74 32.69 8.90
N THR A 338 22.33 31.81 7.95
CA THR A 338 22.28 32.13 6.52
C THR A 338 20.85 32.09 6.04
N LEU A 339 20.39 33.18 5.39
CA LEU A 339 19.10 33.25 4.70
C LEU A 339 19.31 33.03 3.21
N VAL A 340 18.66 32.01 2.64
CA VAL A 340 18.71 31.71 1.20
C VAL A 340 17.30 31.82 0.65
N ARG A 341 17.04 32.75 -0.27
CA ARG A 341 15.75 32.89 -0.92
C ARG A 341 15.60 31.84 -2.01
N PHE A 342 14.39 31.36 -2.24
CA PHE A 342 14.15 30.40 -3.33
C PHE A 342 14.48 30.99 -4.70
N GLU A 343 14.20 32.28 -4.95
CA GLU A 343 14.54 32.97 -6.20
C GLU A 343 16.06 32.98 -6.50
N ASP A 344 16.91 32.95 -5.47
CA ASP A 344 18.36 32.94 -5.64
C ASP A 344 18.88 31.66 -6.28
N PHE A 345 18.14 30.54 -6.15
CA PHE A 345 18.50 29.26 -6.78
C PHE A 345 18.46 29.33 -8.32
N ALA A 346 17.66 30.21 -8.90
CA ALA A 346 17.65 30.43 -10.36
C ALA A 346 19.01 30.89 -10.86
N ALA A 347 19.70 31.75 -10.10
CA ALA A 347 21.03 32.28 -10.42
C ALA A 347 22.14 31.21 -10.20
N LEU A 348 21.86 30.17 -9.43
CA LEU A 348 22.79 29.07 -9.13
C LEU A 348 22.61 27.87 -10.08
N SER A 349 21.56 27.89 -10.92
CA SER A 349 21.29 26.82 -11.89
C SER A 349 22.50 26.63 -12.82
N GLY A 350 23.07 25.44 -12.80
CA GLY A 350 24.29 25.08 -13.56
C GLY A 350 25.62 25.42 -12.87
N LYS A 351 25.60 25.98 -11.65
CA LYS A 351 26.81 26.18 -10.84
C LYS A 351 26.87 25.14 -9.71
N THR A 352 28.02 24.49 -9.59
CA THR A 352 28.30 23.63 -8.42
C THR A 352 28.65 24.54 -7.26
N VAL A 353 27.79 24.58 -6.23
CA VAL A 353 28.15 25.24 -4.97
C VAL A 353 28.92 24.24 -4.13
N THR A 354 30.22 24.41 -4.02
CA THR A 354 31.04 23.61 -3.12
C THR A 354 31.11 24.33 -1.79
N THR A 355 30.43 23.84 -0.77
CA THR A 355 30.66 24.26 0.61
C THR A 355 31.87 23.48 1.13
N SER A 356 33.00 24.15 1.35
CA SER A 356 34.07 23.60 2.16
C SER A 356 33.67 23.71 3.62
N VAL A 357 33.52 22.56 4.27
CA VAL A 357 33.43 22.46 5.75
C VAL A 357 34.83 22.46 6.33
#